data_c346ae24e068fb526bb1cbd2d1518d1e
#
_entry.id   c346ae24e068fb526bb1cbd2d1518d1e
#
_cell.length_a   1.000
_cell.length_b   1.000
_cell.length_c   1.000
_cell.angle_alpha   90.00
_cell.angle_beta   90.00
_cell.angle_gamma   90.00
#
_symmetry.space_group_name_H-M   'P 1'
#
loop_
_entity.id
_entity.type
_entity.pdbx_description
1 polymer ?
#
loop_
_entity_poly.entity_id
_entity_poly.type
_entity_poly.pdbx_seq_one_letter_code
_entity_poly.pdbx_strand_id
1 'polypeptide(L)'
;MPDRPDLADRLLAPEAYPHAVVTPIRVVETHISLVLLTGAYAYKIKKPVRLSFLDYSTLAKRRACCEEEVRLNRRYAPDLYLGVSTVGGPPTAPRIDGDGEPIEYAVRMRQFDRHDELGALLAARGVDAAELATRGEHVARFHASAAPVVATS
;
A
#
# COMPACT_ATOMS: atom_id res chain seq x y z
N MET A 1 -12.34 -12.04 15.70
CA MET A 1 -11.66 -10.96 14.96
C MET A 1 -12.49 -9.72 15.12
N PRO A 2 -11.92 -8.59 15.53
CA PRO A 2 -12.68 -7.35 15.47
C PRO A 2 -13.10 -7.12 14.02
N ASP A 3 -14.33 -6.70 13.85
CA ASP A 3 -14.88 -6.37 12.54
C ASP A 3 -14.02 -5.25 11.92
N ARG A 4 -13.68 -5.34 10.65
CA ARG A 4 -12.74 -4.42 10.01
C ARG A 4 -13.15 -2.95 9.97
N PRO A 5 -14.41 -2.59 9.94
CA PRO A 5 -14.83 -1.20 10.16
C PRO A 5 -14.25 -0.63 11.46
N ASP A 6 -14.23 -1.46 12.51
CA ASP A 6 -13.70 -1.06 13.82
C ASP A 6 -12.18 -0.82 13.79
N LEU A 7 -11.39 -1.63 13.08
CA LEU A 7 -9.95 -1.42 12.96
C LEU A 7 -9.61 -0.15 12.17
N ALA A 8 -10.29 0.08 11.04
CA ALA A 8 -10.08 1.27 10.23
C ALA A 8 -10.39 2.55 11.03
N ASP A 9 -11.53 2.57 11.73
CA ASP A 9 -11.94 3.70 12.55
C ASP A 9 -10.96 4.01 13.68
N ARG A 10 -10.40 2.97 14.32
CA ARG A 10 -9.39 3.13 15.38
C ARG A 10 -8.05 3.65 14.84
N LEU A 11 -7.70 3.31 13.60
CA LEU A 11 -6.51 3.82 12.94
C LEU A 11 -6.68 5.25 12.38
N LEU A 12 -7.84 5.89 12.55
CA LEU A 12 -8.00 7.32 12.30
C LEU A 12 -7.47 8.20 13.44
N ALA A 13 -7.13 7.61 14.58
CA ALA A 13 -6.54 8.32 15.70
C ALA A 13 -5.06 8.63 15.41
N PRO A 14 -4.60 9.89 15.56
CA PRO A 14 -3.19 10.25 15.33
C PRO A 14 -2.20 9.45 16.18
N GLU A 15 -2.61 9.05 17.37
CA GLU A 15 -1.82 8.27 18.33
C GLU A 15 -1.54 6.83 17.86
N ALA A 16 -2.24 6.38 16.82
CA ALA A 16 -1.99 5.06 16.23
C ALA A 16 -0.69 5.00 15.41
N TYR A 17 -0.02 6.12 15.20
CA TYR A 17 1.16 6.21 14.32
C TYR A 17 2.42 6.59 15.07
N PRO A 18 3.60 6.03 14.71
CA PRO A 18 4.88 6.36 15.33
C PRO A 18 5.50 7.67 14.80
N HIS A 19 4.75 8.45 14.03
CA HIS A 19 5.19 9.71 13.42
C HIS A 19 4.05 10.74 13.44
N ALA A 20 4.37 12.00 13.17
CA ALA A 20 3.37 13.05 13.01
C ALA A 20 2.48 12.76 11.78
N VAL A 21 1.19 13.01 11.91
CA VAL A 21 0.19 12.79 10.86
C VAL A 21 -0.58 14.07 10.54
N VAL A 22 -1.04 14.18 9.32
CA VAL A 22 -1.95 15.25 8.89
C VAL A 22 -3.40 14.81 9.18
N THR A 23 -4.12 15.61 9.92
CA THR A 23 -5.52 15.34 10.28
C THR A 23 -6.50 16.20 9.46
N PRO A 24 -7.67 15.68 9.12
CA PRO A 24 -8.12 14.31 9.37
C PRO A 24 -7.39 13.28 8.49
N ILE A 25 -7.08 12.12 9.06
CA ILE A 25 -6.57 10.98 8.29
C ILE A 25 -7.65 10.53 7.32
N ARG A 26 -7.33 10.46 6.04
CA ARG A 26 -8.27 10.06 4.99
C ARG A 26 -8.12 8.58 4.68
N VAL A 27 -9.25 7.92 4.43
CA VAL A 27 -9.28 6.51 4.00
C VAL A 27 -9.72 6.44 2.56
N VAL A 28 -8.94 5.72 1.75
CA VAL A 28 -9.34 5.31 0.41
C VAL A 28 -9.65 3.82 0.45
N GLU A 29 -10.89 3.47 0.20
CA GLU A 29 -11.36 2.10 0.22
C GLU A 29 -11.47 1.53 -1.18
N THR A 30 -11.00 0.30 -1.34
CA THR A 30 -11.16 -0.51 -2.55
C THR A 30 -11.88 -1.82 -2.20
N HIS A 31 -12.19 -2.65 -3.20
CA HIS A 31 -12.80 -3.96 -2.95
C HIS A 31 -11.92 -4.88 -2.08
N ILE A 32 -10.60 -4.72 -2.13
CA ILE A 32 -9.64 -5.65 -1.52
C ILE A 32 -8.71 -4.99 -0.49
N SER A 33 -8.76 -3.67 -0.31
CA SER A 33 -7.87 -2.96 0.62
C SER A 33 -8.46 -1.66 1.13
N LEU A 34 -7.90 -1.20 2.25
CA LEU A 34 -8.04 0.14 2.82
C LEU A 34 -6.69 0.83 2.74
N VAL A 35 -6.65 2.08 2.33
CA VAL A 35 -5.43 2.91 2.30
C VAL A 35 -5.63 4.11 3.20
N LEU A 36 -4.86 4.18 4.28
CA LEU A 36 -4.84 5.27 5.24
C LEU A 36 -3.81 6.30 4.82
N LEU A 37 -4.26 7.53 4.56
CA LEU A 37 -3.43 8.64 4.09
C LEU A 37 -3.09 9.55 5.27
N THR A 38 -1.82 9.53 5.70
CA THR A 38 -1.37 10.19 6.93
C THR A 38 -0.56 11.48 6.68
N GLY A 39 -0.38 11.86 5.43
CA GLY A 39 0.42 13.01 5.01
C GLY A 39 1.77 12.59 4.44
N ALA A 40 2.73 12.19 5.27
CA ALA A 40 4.02 11.69 4.79
C ALA A 40 3.96 10.27 4.23
N TYR A 41 3.09 9.43 4.80
CA TYR A 41 2.99 8.00 4.46
C TYR A 41 1.55 7.59 4.15
N ALA A 42 1.43 6.56 3.33
CA ALA A 42 0.21 5.81 3.09
C ALA A 42 0.36 4.38 3.58
N TYR A 43 -0.64 3.87 4.29
CA TYR A 43 -0.66 2.51 4.82
C TYR A 43 -1.79 1.73 4.17
N LYS A 44 -1.43 0.72 3.38
CA LYS A 44 -2.40 -0.11 2.65
C LYS A 44 -2.60 -1.43 3.39
N ILE A 45 -3.78 -1.61 3.95
CA ILE A 45 -4.22 -2.80 4.67
C ILE A 45 -5.10 -3.64 3.76
N LYS A 46 -4.79 -4.93 3.65
CA LYS A 46 -5.58 -5.86 2.83
C LYS A 46 -6.83 -6.31 3.59
N LYS A 47 -7.99 -6.35 2.91
CA LYS A 47 -9.24 -6.86 3.49
C LYS A 47 -9.24 -8.39 3.55
N PRO A 48 -9.89 -9.03 4.56
CA PRO A 48 -9.98 -10.49 4.66
C PRO A 48 -10.99 -11.07 3.66
N VAL A 49 -10.73 -10.89 2.38
CA VAL A 49 -11.58 -11.35 1.29
C VAL A 49 -10.96 -12.57 0.60
N ARG A 50 -11.82 -13.40 0.04
CA ARG A 50 -11.44 -14.51 -0.84
C ARG A 50 -12.20 -14.38 -2.13
N LEU A 51 -11.47 -14.21 -3.23
CA LEU A 51 -11.96 -14.14 -4.59
C LEU A 51 -11.35 -15.31 -5.38
N SER A 52 -11.84 -15.59 -6.58
CA SER A 52 -11.33 -16.68 -7.43
C SER A 52 -9.84 -16.56 -7.75
N PHE A 53 -9.31 -15.34 -7.79
CA PHE A 53 -7.92 -15.01 -8.15
C PHE A 53 -7.11 -14.47 -6.97
N LEU A 54 -7.67 -14.37 -5.77
CA LEU A 54 -7.06 -13.70 -4.63
C LEU A 54 -7.56 -14.30 -3.31
N ASP A 55 -6.64 -14.60 -2.41
CA ASP A 55 -6.99 -15.13 -1.09
C ASP A 55 -6.27 -14.35 0.03
N TYR A 56 -7.00 -13.48 0.69
CA TYR A 56 -6.59 -12.70 1.87
C TYR A 56 -7.29 -13.17 3.16
N SER A 57 -7.84 -14.38 3.16
CA SER A 57 -8.70 -14.88 4.24
C SER A 57 -8.02 -15.00 5.60
N THR A 58 -6.71 -15.27 5.65
CA THR A 58 -5.96 -15.40 6.90
C THR A 58 -4.93 -14.29 7.07
N LEU A 59 -4.57 -13.99 8.32
CA LEU A 59 -3.52 -13.02 8.63
C LEU A 59 -2.18 -13.36 7.97
N ALA A 60 -1.79 -14.65 8.00
CA ALA A 60 -0.57 -15.14 7.38
C ALA A 60 -0.55 -14.90 5.86
N LYS A 61 -1.68 -15.12 5.17
CA LYS A 61 -1.80 -14.82 3.74
C LYS A 61 -1.70 -13.34 3.45
N ARG A 62 -2.33 -12.49 4.27
CA ARG A 62 -2.24 -11.04 4.12
C ARG A 62 -0.82 -10.53 4.33
N ARG A 63 -0.11 -11.07 5.33
CA ARG A 63 1.32 -10.79 5.55
C ARG A 63 2.14 -11.14 4.31
N ALA A 64 2.07 -12.38 3.84
CA ALA A 64 2.81 -12.84 2.67
C ALA A 64 2.52 -11.98 1.43
N CYS A 65 1.25 -11.60 1.21
CA CYS A 65 0.87 -10.73 0.11
C CYS A 65 1.37 -9.29 0.28
N CYS A 66 1.50 -8.76 1.50
CA CYS A 66 2.13 -7.46 1.75
C CYS A 66 3.63 -7.50 1.43
N GLU A 67 4.33 -8.54 1.90
CA GLU A 67 5.76 -8.75 1.65
C GLU A 67 6.04 -8.89 0.15
N GLU A 68 5.23 -9.67 -0.56
CA GLU A 68 5.35 -9.87 -2.00
C GLU A 68 5.03 -8.60 -2.80
N GLU A 69 4.02 -7.83 -2.42
CA GLU A 69 3.71 -6.53 -3.03
C GLU A 69 4.90 -5.57 -2.91
N VAL A 70 5.52 -5.47 -1.74
CA VAL A 70 6.71 -4.65 -1.54
C VAL A 70 7.88 -5.17 -2.39
N ARG A 71 8.14 -6.48 -2.37
CA ARG A 71 9.22 -7.09 -3.14
C ARG A 71 9.11 -6.80 -4.64
N LEU A 72 7.92 -6.98 -5.19
CA LEU A 72 7.67 -6.78 -6.63
C LEU A 72 7.72 -5.31 -7.02
N ASN A 73 7.05 -4.44 -6.27
CA ASN A 73 6.91 -3.05 -6.64
C ASN A 73 8.18 -2.22 -6.39
N ARG A 74 9.02 -2.61 -5.43
CA ARG A 74 10.34 -1.99 -5.23
C ARG A 74 11.26 -2.09 -6.43
N ARG A 75 11.09 -3.11 -7.27
CA ARG A 75 11.87 -3.23 -8.51
C ARG A 75 11.63 -2.05 -9.45
N TYR A 76 10.41 -1.50 -9.44
CA TYR A 76 10.03 -0.38 -10.29
C TYR A 76 10.01 0.97 -9.56
N ALA A 77 9.54 0.99 -8.32
CA ALA A 77 9.35 2.19 -7.51
C ALA A 77 9.96 2.04 -6.10
N PRO A 78 11.29 1.92 -5.98
CA PRO A 78 11.96 1.66 -4.68
C PRO A 78 11.74 2.77 -3.67
N ASP A 79 11.63 4.03 -4.11
CA ASP A 79 11.44 5.18 -3.23
C ASP A 79 9.99 5.31 -2.74
N LEU A 80 9.05 4.65 -3.41
CA LEU A 80 7.64 4.68 -3.05
C LEU A 80 7.29 3.59 -2.03
N TYR A 81 7.72 2.34 -2.26
CA TYR A 81 7.40 1.19 -1.41
C TYR A 81 8.44 1.03 -0.30
N LEU A 82 8.13 1.50 0.91
CA LEU A 82 9.08 1.57 2.01
C LEU A 82 9.23 0.25 2.77
N GLY A 83 8.18 -0.55 2.86
CA GLY A 83 8.21 -1.83 3.55
C GLY A 83 6.84 -2.30 4.02
N VAL A 84 6.84 -3.29 4.88
CA VAL A 84 5.65 -3.78 5.57
C VAL A 84 5.72 -3.33 7.02
N SER A 85 4.65 -2.68 7.49
CA SER A 85 4.44 -2.33 8.89
C SER A 85 3.47 -3.33 9.52
N THR A 86 3.67 -3.60 10.80
CA THR A 86 2.71 -4.34 11.63
C THR A 86 1.62 -3.40 12.14
N VAL A 87 0.46 -3.94 12.46
CA VAL A 87 -0.52 -3.30 13.34
C VAL A 87 -0.54 -4.12 14.61
N GLY A 88 -0.03 -3.58 15.69
CA GLY A 88 0.08 -4.24 16.99
C GLY A 88 -0.70 -3.50 18.07
N GLY A 89 -0.50 -3.91 19.33
CA GLY A 89 -1.18 -3.36 20.48
C GLY A 89 -2.56 -4.00 20.76
N PRO A 90 -3.26 -3.51 21.80
CA PRO A 90 -4.57 -4.06 22.13
C PRO A 90 -5.56 -3.74 21.00
N PRO A 91 -6.51 -4.64 20.69
CA PRO A 91 -7.52 -4.42 19.65
C PRO A 91 -8.34 -3.12 19.84
N THR A 92 -8.44 -2.62 21.07
CA THR A 92 -9.12 -1.36 21.40
C THR A 92 -8.32 -0.11 21.11
N ALA A 93 -6.98 -0.23 20.96
CA ALA A 93 -6.05 0.86 20.66
C ALA A 93 -4.90 0.34 19.78
N PRO A 94 -5.18 -0.07 18.53
CA PRO A 94 -4.17 -0.59 17.61
C PRO A 94 -3.17 0.52 17.23
N ARG A 95 -1.93 0.12 16.99
CA ARG A 95 -0.86 1.03 16.59
C ARG A 95 -0.06 0.45 15.43
N ILE A 96 0.30 1.31 14.50
CA ILE A 96 1.27 0.99 13.45
C ILE A 96 2.64 0.77 14.11
N ASP A 97 3.26 -0.37 13.82
CA ASP A 97 4.51 -0.83 14.41
C ASP A 97 4.48 -0.87 15.95
N GLY A 98 3.28 -1.06 16.52
CA GLY A 98 3.08 -1.19 17.97
C GLY A 98 3.55 -2.53 18.54
N ASP A 99 3.74 -2.55 19.85
CA ASP A 99 4.20 -3.74 20.56
C ASP A 99 3.18 -4.89 20.56
N GLY A 100 3.68 -6.10 20.77
CA GLY A 100 2.87 -7.32 20.89
C GLY A 100 2.68 -8.07 19.58
N GLU A 101 1.82 -9.08 19.64
CA GLU A 101 1.51 -9.87 18.44
C GLU A 101 0.75 -9.04 17.40
N PRO A 102 1.19 -9.07 16.14
CA PRO A 102 0.50 -8.35 15.08
C PRO A 102 -0.94 -8.84 14.88
N ILE A 103 -1.88 -7.93 14.89
CA ILE A 103 -3.28 -8.19 14.56
C ILE A 103 -3.58 -7.95 13.07
N GLU A 104 -2.70 -7.17 12.39
CA GLU A 104 -2.79 -6.92 10.95
C GLU A 104 -1.42 -6.48 10.39
N TYR A 105 -1.31 -6.43 9.06
CA TYR A 105 -0.15 -5.95 8.31
C TYR A 105 -0.56 -4.90 7.29
N ALA A 106 0.30 -3.91 7.09
CA ALA A 106 0.11 -2.85 6.11
C ALA A 106 1.34 -2.69 5.21
N VAL A 107 1.13 -2.48 3.93
CA VAL A 107 2.17 -1.97 3.04
C VAL A 107 2.36 -0.49 3.34
N ARG A 108 3.55 -0.09 3.79
CA ARG A 108 3.92 1.29 4.03
C ARG A 108 4.54 1.87 2.77
N MET A 109 3.96 2.96 2.30
CA MET A 109 4.39 3.68 1.12
C MET A 109 4.63 5.15 1.46
N ARG A 110 5.45 5.84 0.68
CA ARG A 110 5.47 7.30 0.67
C ARG A 110 4.14 7.79 0.09
N GLN A 111 3.48 8.70 0.78
CA GLN A 111 2.27 9.31 0.23
C GLN A 111 2.66 10.32 -0.86
N PHE A 112 1.94 10.29 -1.98
CA PHE A 112 2.04 11.27 -3.06
C PHE A 112 0.69 11.97 -3.27
N ASP A 113 0.70 13.12 -3.91
CA ASP A 113 -0.52 13.84 -4.23
C ASP A 113 -1.25 13.14 -5.39
N ARG A 114 -2.57 13.02 -5.31
CA ARG A 114 -3.39 12.47 -6.40
C ARG A 114 -3.27 13.28 -7.70
N HIS A 115 -2.91 14.57 -7.60
CA HIS A 115 -2.63 15.40 -8.77
C HIS A 115 -1.37 14.95 -9.54
N ASP A 116 -0.49 14.19 -8.91
CA ASP A 116 0.71 13.61 -9.55
C ASP A 116 0.41 12.30 -10.30
N GLU A 117 -0.80 11.75 -10.16
CA GLU A 117 -1.22 10.59 -10.95
C GLU A 117 -1.31 10.96 -12.43
N LEU A 118 -0.83 10.06 -13.32
CA LEU A 118 -0.82 10.31 -14.76
C LEU A 118 -2.20 10.71 -15.32
N GLY A 119 -3.26 10.06 -14.84
CA GLY A 119 -4.63 10.38 -15.24
C GLY A 119 -5.05 11.80 -14.84
N ALA A 120 -4.66 12.25 -13.64
CA ALA A 120 -4.92 13.60 -13.16
C ALA A 120 -4.10 14.65 -13.95
N LEU A 121 -2.83 14.34 -14.22
CA LEU A 121 -1.96 15.21 -15.06
C LEU A 121 -2.52 15.37 -16.47
N LEU A 122 -2.98 14.27 -17.09
CA LEU A 122 -3.61 14.30 -18.41
C LEU A 122 -4.86 15.19 -18.43
N ALA A 123 -5.69 15.09 -17.38
CA ALA A 123 -6.93 15.88 -17.27
C ALA A 123 -6.64 17.38 -17.01
N ALA A 124 -5.62 17.69 -16.20
CA ALA A 124 -5.35 19.06 -15.76
C ALA A 124 -4.53 19.88 -16.77
N ARG A 125 -3.48 19.33 -17.34
CA ARG A 125 -2.53 20.05 -18.20
C ARG A 125 -2.14 19.33 -19.48
N GLY A 126 -2.56 18.09 -19.62
CA GLY A 126 -2.02 17.19 -20.62
C GLY A 126 -0.60 16.70 -20.27
N VAL A 127 -0.10 15.77 -21.06
CA VAL A 127 1.26 15.23 -20.98
C VAL A 127 1.81 15.27 -22.40
N ASP A 128 2.98 15.86 -22.59
CA ASP A 128 3.57 15.98 -23.90
C ASP A 128 4.22 14.65 -24.38
N ALA A 129 4.55 14.61 -25.67
CA ALA A 129 5.12 13.41 -26.29
C ALA A 129 6.49 13.04 -25.70
N ALA A 130 7.30 14.00 -25.27
CA ALA A 130 8.61 13.76 -24.66
C ALA A 130 8.46 13.16 -23.26
N GLU A 131 7.52 13.64 -22.46
CA GLU A 131 7.19 13.07 -21.15
C GLU A 131 6.71 11.61 -21.30
N LEU A 132 5.85 11.33 -22.29
CA LEU A 132 5.37 9.97 -22.56
C LEU A 132 6.50 9.06 -23.05
N ALA A 133 7.38 9.54 -23.93
CA ALA A 133 8.55 8.80 -24.41
C ALA A 133 9.48 8.43 -23.25
N THR A 134 9.80 9.39 -22.37
CA THR A 134 10.64 9.15 -21.18
C THR A 134 10.05 8.08 -20.27
N ARG A 135 8.75 8.10 -20.04
CA ARG A 135 8.05 7.07 -19.26
C ARG A 135 8.07 5.71 -19.95
N GLY A 136 7.86 5.69 -21.27
CA GLY A 136 7.95 4.47 -22.08
C GLY A 136 9.33 3.84 -22.05
N GLU A 137 10.38 4.64 -22.15
CA GLU A 137 11.77 4.18 -22.02
C GLU A 137 12.06 3.59 -20.62
N HIS A 138 11.52 4.22 -19.57
CA HIS A 138 11.66 3.70 -18.20
C HIS A 138 11.01 2.32 -18.05
N VAL A 139 9.79 2.15 -18.56
CA VAL A 139 9.10 0.85 -18.58
C VAL A 139 9.85 -0.17 -19.41
N ALA A 140 10.36 0.20 -20.59
CA ALA A 140 11.13 -0.70 -21.46
C ALA A 140 12.41 -1.18 -20.78
N ARG A 141 13.16 -0.27 -20.12
CA ARG A 141 14.36 -0.64 -19.35
C ARG A 141 14.03 -1.59 -18.20
N PHE A 142 12.94 -1.34 -17.49
CA PHE A 142 12.48 -2.23 -16.43
C PHE A 142 12.18 -3.64 -16.98
N HIS A 143 11.43 -3.74 -18.08
CA HIS A 143 11.12 -5.03 -18.71
C HIS A 143 12.38 -5.76 -19.20
N ALA A 144 13.33 -5.03 -19.79
CA ALA A 144 14.60 -5.61 -20.25
C ALA A 144 15.45 -6.15 -19.09
N SER A 145 15.36 -5.56 -17.91
CA SER A 145 16.09 -5.99 -16.70
C SER A 145 15.37 -7.06 -15.89
N ALA A 146 14.09 -7.34 -16.17
CA ALA A 146 13.33 -8.34 -15.45
C ALA A 146 13.81 -9.76 -15.75
N ALA A 147 14.00 -10.56 -14.70
CA ALA A 147 14.37 -11.96 -14.86
C ALA A 147 13.23 -12.74 -15.57
N PRO A 148 13.56 -13.59 -16.56
CA PRO A 148 12.58 -14.44 -17.19
C PRO A 148 11.90 -15.36 -16.17
N VAL A 149 10.58 -15.52 -16.28
CA VAL A 149 9.87 -16.54 -15.52
C VAL A 149 10.12 -17.88 -16.18
N VAL A 150 10.81 -18.77 -15.48
CA VAL A 150 10.93 -20.18 -15.92
C VAL A 150 9.62 -20.87 -15.55
N ALA A 151 8.84 -21.27 -16.55
CA ALA A 151 7.67 -22.10 -16.31
C ALA A 151 8.12 -23.43 -15.70
N THR A 152 7.78 -23.67 -14.45
CA THR A 152 7.86 -25.01 -13.86
C THR A 152 6.70 -25.82 -14.39
N SER A 153 7.02 -26.87 -15.14
CA SER A 153 6.09 -27.90 -15.62
C SER A 153 5.45 -28.63 -14.45
#